data_f8e88a6e6a07589e1c444f211cf1a0b4
#
_entry.id   f8e88a6e6a07589e1c444f211cf1a0b4
#
_cell.length_a   1.000
_cell.length_b   1.000
_cell.length_c   1.000
_cell.angle_alpha   90.00
_cell.angle_beta   90.00
_cell.angle_gamma   90.00
#
_symmetry.space_group_name_H-M   'P 1'
#
loop_
_entity.id
_entity.type
_entity.pdbx_description
1 polymer ?
#
loop_
_entity_poly.entity_id
_entity_poly.type
_entity_poly.pdbx_seq_one_letter_code
_entity_poly.pdbx_strand_id
1 'polypeptide(L)'
;MTDGVIRSNCDNGFQKNLVGRHKVKNTLAYGVNKRIHKRNIHKLRDSIARTLVQEEFKDEIPSDQGMLVPNKLWRVGRSSNTKVFVRTLDNDKGSYVVDILIDSSGSQRRNQALVASQAYVLAQALTLNGIPNRVMGFNSFLDYTILKRYRDYESSLRANENIFEYYCTGNNRDGLAIKAVVEELKSRPEDNKILIVLSDGRPNDIKVGKGQSQTLEEAYRGATAVRDTAIEVRRARQQGIMVLGVFTGKERDLPAEKLIYGKDFAYILSLIHI
;
A
#
# COMPACT_ATOMS: atom_id res chain seq x y z
N MET A 1 -6.38 -20.52 -10.97
CA MET A 1 -5.19 -19.99 -10.24
C MET A 1 -4.29 -21.19 -9.99
N THR A 2 -3.10 -21.19 -10.49
CA THR A 2 -2.09 -22.15 -10.10
C THR A 2 -1.46 -21.62 -8.81
N ASP A 3 -1.82 -22.19 -7.66
CA ASP A 3 -1.14 -21.99 -6.39
C ASP A 3 0.25 -22.65 -6.41
N GLY A 4 1.01 -22.35 -7.43
CA GLY A 4 2.37 -22.81 -7.56
C GLY A 4 3.31 -21.71 -7.10
N VAL A 5 3.73 -21.72 -5.85
CA VAL A 5 4.97 -21.05 -5.47
C VAL A 5 6.11 -21.74 -6.20
N ILE A 6 6.42 -21.25 -7.40
CA ILE A 6 7.64 -21.70 -8.09
C ILE A 6 8.82 -21.10 -7.30
N ARG A 7 9.23 -21.79 -6.27
CA ARG A 7 10.55 -21.58 -5.64
C ARG A 7 11.57 -22.19 -6.59
N SER A 8 11.89 -21.47 -7.67
CA SER A 8 13.01 -21.89 -8.48
C SER A 8 14.29 -21.58 -7.72
N ASN A 9 14.96 -22.59 -7.21
CA ASN A 9 16.39 -22.56 -6.89
C ASN A 9 17.23 -22.52 -8.18
N CYS A 10 16.69 -21.98 -9.27
CA CYS A 10 17.45 -21.74 -10.47
C CYS A 10 18.47 -20.65 -10.19
N ASP A 11 19.67 -21.08 -9.95
CA ASP A 11 20.88 -20.27 -9.82
C ASP A 11 21.25 -19.67 -11.19
N ASN A 12 20.32 -18.87 -11.74
CA ASN A 12 20.57 -18.19 -12.99
C ASN A 12 21.47 -16.98 -12.69
N GLY A 13 22.78 -17.16 -12.91
CA GLY A 13 23.78 -16.11 -12.69
C GLY A 13 23.47 -14.81 -13.43
N PHE A 14 22.80 -14.88 -14.60
CA PHE A 14 22.35 -13.71 -15.35
C PHE A 14 21.30 -12.90 -14.57
N GLN A 15 20.29 -13.55 -14.00
CA GLN A 15 19.27 -12.85 -13.21
C GLN A 15 19.85 -12.24 -11.93
N LYS A 16 20.75 -12.96 -11.24
CA LYS A 16 21.45 -12.42 -10.06
C LYS A 16 22.26 -11.18 -10.40
N ASN A 17 23.00 -11.22 -11.51
CA ASN A 17 23.78 -10.08 -11.99
C ASN A 17 22.89 -8.89 -12.40
N LEU A 18 21.74 -9.16 -13.04
CA LEU A 18 20.79 -8.13 -13.43
C LEU A 18 20.19 -7.45 -12.19
N VAL A 19 19.70 -8.23 -11.23
CA VAL A 19 19.15 -7.72 -9.96
C VAL A 19 20.23 -6.93 -9.19
N GLY A 20 21.47 -7.43 -9.12
CA GLY A 20 22.57 -6.75 -8.48
C GLY A 20 22.86 -5.38 -9.09
N ARG A 21 22.90 -5.28 -10.44
CA ARG A 21 23.07 -4.00 -11.13
C ARG A 21 21.95 -3.01 -10.83
N HIS A 22 20.70 -3.47 -10.81
CA HIS A 22 19.55 -2.61 -10.45
C HIS A 22 19.59 -2.17 -9.00
N LYS A 23 19.98 -3.06 -8.08
CA LYS A 23 20.16 -2.74 -6.67
C LYS A 23 21.17 -1.61 -6.50
N VAL A 24 22.34 -1.73 -7.10
CA VAL A 24 23.39 -0.69 -7.05
C VAL A 24 22.87 0.64 -7.64
N LYS A 25 22.23 0.60 -8.82
CA LYS A 25 21.68 1.81 -9.45
C LYS A 25 20.65 2.52 -8.57
N ASN A 26 19.68 1.77 -8.02
CA ASN A 26 18.63 2.33 -7.17
C ASN A 26 19.20 2.87 -5.84
N THR A 27 20.16 2.16 -5.24
CA THR A 27 20.85 2.60 -4.01
C THR A 27 21.65 3.89 -4.24
N LEU A 28 22.36 4.00 -5.37
CA LEU A 28 23.08 5.23 -5.73
C LEU A 28 22.11 6.40 -5.91
N ALA A 29 21.00 6.20 -6.65
CA ALA A 29 19.99 7.23 -6.83
C ALA A 29 19.36 7.69 -5.51
N TYR A 30 19.06 6.76 -4.60
CA TYR A 30 18.63 7.07 -3.23
C TYR A 30 19.69 7.88 -2.48
N GLY A 31 20.97 7.53 -2.66
CA GLY A 31 22.12 8.17 -2.01
C GLY A 31 22.25 9.66 -2.34
N VAL A 32 21.95 10.06 -3.60
CA VAL A 32 22.00 11.46 -4.03
C VAL A 32 21.12 12.36 -3.14
N ASN A 33 19.93 11.91 -2.78
CA ASN A 33 18.96 12.67 -1.98
C ASN A 33 18.78 12.11 -0.57
N LYS A 34 19.79 11.42 -0.04
CA LYS A 34 19.73 10.69 1.24
C LYS A 34 19.24 11.56 2.41
N ARG A 35 19.63 12.83 2.49
CA ARG A 35 19.22 13.76 3.55
C ARG A 35 17.71 14.05 3.46
N ILE A 36 17.20 14.27 2.25
CA ILE A 36 15.77 14.53 2.02
C ILE A 36 14.97 13.28 2.37
N HIS A 37 15.38 12.11 1.89
CA HIS A 37 14.72 10.84 2.19
C HIS A 37 14.68 10.53 3.69
N LYS A 38 15.79 10.74 4.41
CA LYS A 38 15.82 10.59 5.87
C LYS A 38 14.82 11.51 6.56
N ARG A 39 14.79 12.79 6.17
CA ARG A 39 13.82 13.75 6.72
C ARG A 39 12.38 13.30 6.45
N ASN A 40 12.09 12.84 5.24
CA ASN A 40 10.76 12.36 4.87
C ASN A 40 10.36 11.09 5.65
N ILE A 41 11.30 10.16 5.88
CA ILE A 41 11.07 9.00 6.76
C ILE A 41 10.66 9.46 8.16
N HIS A 42 11.39 10.40 8.77
CA HIS A 42 11.05 10.89 10.11
C HIS A 42 9.71 11.62 10.14
N LYS A 43 9.45 12.50 9.17
CA LYS A 43 8.16 13.20 9.08
C LYS A 43 6.98 12.24 8.92
N LEU A 44 7.13 11.23 8.03
CA LEU A 44 6.10 10.23 7.80
C LEU A 44 5.91 9.35 9.03
N ARG A 45 6.99 8.90 9.66
CA ARG A 45 6.95 8.17 10.94
C ARG A 45 6.18 8.95 12.00
N ASP A 46 6.54 10.22 12.19
CA ASP A 46 5.92 11.08 13.22
C ASP A 46 4.45 11.39 12.87
N SER A 47 4.12 11.49 11.58
CA SER A 47 2.73 11.65 11.14
C SER A 47 1.90 10.41 11.43
N ILE A 48 2.40 9.22 11.10
CA ILE A 48 1.75 7.94 11.37
C ILE A 48 1.57 7.78 12.90
N ALA A 49 2.65 7.99 13.68
CA ALA A 49 2.58 7.91 15.13
C ALA A 49 1.51 8.85 15.72
N ARG A 50 1.46 10.10 15.26
CA ARG A 50 0.42 11.06 15.70
C ARG A 50 -0.98 10.61 15.33
N THR A 51 -1.19 10.09 14.12
CA THR A 51 -2.49 9.59 13.70
C THR A 51 -2.93 8.41 14.59
N LEU A 52 -2.02 7.48 14.86
CA LEU A 52 -2.29 6.35 15.76
C LEU A 52 -2.61 6.83 17.18
N VAL A 53 -1.86 7.80 17.71
CA VAL A 53 -2.10 8.38 19.05
C VAL A 53 -3.39 9.23 19.10
N GLN A 54 -3.65 10.06 18.06
CA GLN A 54 -4.88 10.86 17.99
C GLN A 54 -6.14 9.98 17.93
N GLU A 55 -5.99 8.84 17.35
CA GLU A 55 -7.04 7.86 17.36
C GLU A 55 -7.19 7.16 18.73
N GLU A 56 -6.22 7.20 19.61
CA GLU A 56 -6.34 6.82 21.04
C GLU A 56 -7.11 7.85 21.89
N PHE A 57 -7.74 8.87 21.29
CA PHE A 57 -8.61 9.77 22.04
C PHE A 57 -9.77 8.96 22.63
N LYS A 58 -9.75 8.90 23.96
CA LYS A 58 -10.75 8.31 24.81
C LYS A 58 -12.09 8.95 24.50
N ASP A 59 -13.00 8.21 23.92
CA ASP A 59 -14.39 8.67 23.81
C ASP A 59 -14.95 8.86 25.19
N GLU A 60 -15.05 10.12 25.62
CA GLU A 60 -15.66 10.47 26.88
C GLU A 60 -17.19 10.43 26.75
N ILE A 61 -17.79 9.37 27.24
CA ILE A 61 -19.25 9.24 27.26
C ILE A 61 -19.79 9.76 28.57
N PRO A 62 -20.76 10.71 28.56
CA PRO A 62 -21.48 11.13 29.74
C PRO A 62 -22.14 9.93 30.41
N SER A 63 -21.83 9.67 31.66
CA SER A 63 -22.26 8.50 32.42
C SER A 63 -22.73 8.89 33.83
N ASP A 64 -23.40 7.95 34.50
CA ASP A 64 -23.76 8.08 35.91
C ASP A 64 -22.65 7.58 36.84
N GLN A 65 -21.56 7.01 36.25
CA GLN A 65 -20.42 6.49 37.00
C GLN A 65 -19.12 6.82 36.23
N GLY A 66 -18.02 7.07 36.93
CA GLY A 66 -16.71 7.36 36.34
C GLY A 66 -16.05 8.57 36.98
N MET A 67 -15.29 9.32 36.16
CA MET A 67 -14.61 10.53 36.61
C MET A 67 -15.59 11.71 36.66
N LEU A 68 -15.67 12.39 37.82
CA LEU A 68 -16.52 13.55 38.01
C LEU A 68 -16.03 14.72 37.15
N VAL A 69 -16.96 15.36 36.44
CA VAL A 69 -16.67 16.59 35.65
C VAL A 69 -17.20 17.79 36.45
N PRO A 70 -16.33 18.55 37.16
CA PRO A 70 -16.76 19.65 38.04
C PRO A 70 -17.66 20.68 37.36
N ASN A 71 -17.36 21.00 36.10
CA ASN A 71 -18.11 21.96 35.29
C ASN A 71 -19.56 21.51 34.96
N LYS A 72 -19.91 20.27 35.20
CA LYS A 72 -21.27 19.74 34.99
C LYS A 72 -22.09 19.59 36.27
N LEU A 73 -21.50 19.86 37.45
CA LEU A 73 -22.19 19.71 38.75
C LEU A 73 -23.42 20.60 38.90
N TRP A 74 -23.45 21.76 38.26
CA TRP A 74 -24.61 22.66 38.27
C TRP A 74 -25.88 22.02 37.70
N ARG A 75 -25.77 20.91 36.95
CA ARG A 75 -26.91 20.19 36.37
C ARG A 75 -27.68 19.36 37.40
N VAL A 76 -27.02 19.00 38.47
CA VAL A 76 -27.64 18.18 39.56
C VAL A 76 -28.77 19.00 40.22
N GLY A 77 -29.99 18.50 40.13
CA GLY A 77 -31.18 19.15 40.66
C GLY A 77 -31.75 20.31 39.82
N ARG A 78 -31.14 20.68 38.71
CA ARG A 78 -31.58 21.77 37.82
C ARG A 78 -31.87 21.33 36.38
N SER A 79 -31.49 20.13 35.99
CA SER A 79 -31.66 19.59 34.64
C SER A 79 -32.11 18.13 34.71
N SER A 80 -32.89 17.69 33.75
CA SER A 80 -33.25 16.29 33.53
C SER A 80 -32.06 15.40 33.17
N ASN A 81 -30.94 16.01 32.71
CA ASN A 81 -29.71 15.30 32.42
C ASN A 81 -28.75 15.38 33.61
N THR A 82 -28.76 14.38 34.44
CA THR A 82 -27.98 14.27 35.71
C THR A 82 -26.58 13.66 35.47
N LYS A 83 -26.22 13.33 34.23
CA LYS A 83 -24.92 12.71 33.91
C LYS A 83 -23.76 13.68 34.10
N VAL A 84 -23.20 13.69 35.31
CA VAL A 84 -22.08 14.55 35.72
C VAL A 84 -20.74 13.83 35.72
N PHE A 85 -20.76 12.53 35.50
CA PHE A 85 -19.56 11.71 35.35
C PHE A 85 -19.26 11.48 33.89
N VAL A 86 -17.98 11.20 33.61
CA VAL A 86 -17.50 10.77 32.31
C VAL A 86 -16.84 9.42 32.48
N ARG A 87 -17.25 8.48 31.65
CA ARG A 87 -16.59 7.19 31.50
C ARG A 87 -15.76 7.22 30.26
N THR A 88 -14.47 6.96 30.41
CA THR A 88 -13.56 6.78 29.30
C THR A 88 -13.75 5.38 28.74
N LEU A 89 -14.10 5.27 27.48
CA LEU A 89 -13.97 4.01 26.77
C LEU A 89 -12.57 3.97 26.18
N ASP A 90 -11.75 3.03 26.64
CA ASP A 90 -10.53 2.67 25.95
C ASP A 90 -10.97 1.93 24.68
N ASN A 91 -11.12 2.64 23.58
CA ASN A 91 -11.23 2.01 22.28
C ASN A 91 -9.85 1.48 21.93
N ASP A 92 -9.66 0.20 22.19
CA ASP A 92 -8.52 -0.54 21.66
C ASP A 92 -8.68 -0.57 20.13
N LYS A 93 -7.89 0.23 19.42
CA LYS A 93 -8.10 0.52 17.99
C LYS A 93 -7.60 -0.54 17.06
N GLY A 94 -7.28 -1.66 17.63
CA GLY A 94 -6.81 -2.79 16.86
C GLY A 94 -5.40 -2.59 16.28
N SER A 95 -4.86 -3.69 15.90
CA SER A 95 -3.55 -3.77 15.25
C SER A 95 -3.64 -3.40 13.77
N TYR A 96 -2.54 -2.88 13.23
CA TYR A 96 -2.43 -2.49 11.82
C TYR A 96 -1.49 -3.42 11.07
N VAL A 97 -1.80 -3.72 9.82
CA VAL A 97 -0.91 -4.39 8.88
C VAL A 97 -0.97 -3.70 7.52
N VAL A 98 0.18 -3.57 6.88
CA VAL A 98 0.29 -2.86 5.60
C VAL A 98 0.98 -3.70 4.55
N ASP A 99 0.34 -3.84 3.38
CA ASP A 99 0.97 -4.33 2.17
C ASP A 99 1.32 -3.18 1.23
N ILE A 100 2.53 -3.19 0.71
CA ILE A 100 2.99 -2.26 -0.33
C ILE A 100 3.18 -3.06 -1.61
N LEU A 101 2.36 -2.77 -2.61
CA LEU A 101 2.37 -3.41 -3.91
C LEU A 101 2.91 -2.44 -4.97
N ILE A 102 3.98 -2.80 -5.65
CA ILE A 102 4.70 -1.93 -6.58
C ILE A 102 4.54 -2.46 -8.00
N ASP A 103 4.02 -1.65 -8.90
CA ASP A 103 4.01 -1.94 -10.33
C ASP A 103 5.44 -2.01 -10.87
N SER A 104 5.82 -3.19 -11.34
CA SER A 104 7.14 -3.48 -11.93
C SER A 104 7.09 -3.60 -13.45
N SER A 105 6.08 -3.03 -14.11
CA SER A 105 5.94 -3.04 -15.56
C SER A 105 6.99 -2.18 -16.27
N GLY A 106 7.16 -2.42 -17.55
CA GLY A 106 8.13 -1.70 -18.37
C GLY A 106 7.86 -0.20 -18.49
N SER A 107 6.63 0.27 -18.29
CA SER A 107 6.25 1.69 -18.30
C SER A 107 6.94 2.47 -17.19
N GLN A 108 7.16 1.84 -16.02
CA GLN A 108 7.81 2.41 -14.85
C GLN A 108 9.33 2.54 -14.96
N ARG A 109 9.96 2.02 -16.03
CA ARG A 109 11.43 1.97 -16.18
C ARG A 109 12.11 3.33 -15.99
N ARG A 110 11.47 4.42 -16.42
CA ARG A 110 12.02 5.79 -16.28
C ARG A 110 11.99 6.27 -14.83
N ASN A 111 11.01 5.85 -14.07
CA ASN A 111 10.78 6.26 -12.69
C ASN A 111 11.27 5.20 -11.68
N GLN A 112 11.92 4.13 -12.14
CA GLN A 112 12.29 2.97 -11.34
C GLN A 112 12.99 3.32 -10.03
N ALA A 113 14.02 4.16 -10.08
CA ALA A 113 14.79 4.53 -8.89
C ALA A 113 13.96 5.41 -7.92
N LEU A 114 13.08 6.26 -8.45
CA LEU A 114 12.18 7.08 -7.66
C LEU A 114 11.17 6.19 -6.93
N VAL A 115 10.51 5.28 -7.64
CA VAL A 115 9.53 4.34 -7.09
C VAL A 115 10.17 3.46 -6.01
N ALA A 116 11.37 2.91 -6.28
CA ALA A 116 12.12 2.13 -5.29
C ALA A 116 12.43 2.95 -4.02
N SER A 117 12.83 4.22 -4.19
CA SER A 117 13.13 5.11 -3.06
C SER A 117 11.88 5.42 -2.24
N GLN A 118 10.72 5.63 -2.87
CA GLN A 118 9.48 5.91 -2.18
C GLN A 118 8.95 4.67 -1.44
N ALA A 119 8.99 3.50 -2.08
CA ALA A 119 8.63 2.25 -1.41
C ALA A 119 9.52 1.98 -0.20
N TYR A 120 10.83 2.27 -0.31
CA TYR A 120 11.76 2.18 0.81
C TYR A 120 11.42 3.16 1.94
N VAL A 121 11.10 4.42 1.61
CA VAL A 121 10.71 5.45 2.60
C VAL A 121 9.44 5.02 3.35
N LEU A 122 8.43 4.53 2.64
CA LEU A 122 7.17 4.03 3.22
C LEU A 122 7.45 2.83 4.15
N ALA A 123 8.13 1.80 3.65
CA ALA A 123 8.44 0.61 4.43
C ALA A 123 9.28 0.93 5.67
N GLN A 124 10.24 1.85 5.54
CA GLN A 124 11.09 2.27 6.64
C GLN A 124 10.29 3.00 7.73
N ALA A 125 9.39 3.91 7.34
CA ALA A 125 8.54 4.64 8.28
C ALA A 125 7.57 3.71 9.02
N LEU A 126 6.95 2.74 8.32
CA LEU A 126 6.07 1.73 8.91
C LEU A 126 6.83 0.84 9.89
N THR A 127 8.02 0.35 9.49
CA THR A 127 8.85 -0.52 10.34
C THR A 127 9.31 0.21 11.60
N LEU A 128 9.66 1.50 11.50
CA LEU A 128 10.06 2.30 12.67
C LEU A 128 8.91 2.57 13.65
N ASN A 129 7.66 2.49 13.19
CA ASN A 129 6.46 2.54 14.04
C ASN A 129 6.01 1.15 14.54
N GLY A 130 6.76 0.09 14.27
CA GLY A 130 6.39 -1.27 14.68
C GLY A 130 5.22 -1.86 13.90
N ILE A 131 4.81 -1.27 12.79
CA ILE A 131 3.70 -1.76 11.96
C ILE A 131 4.21 -2.88 11.06
N PRO A 132 3.67 -4.13 11.17
CA PRO A 132 3.98 -5.20 10.26
C PRO A 132 3.70 -4.77 8.82
N ASN A 133 4.71 -4.93 7.96
CA ASN A 133 4.53 -4.53 6.57
C ASN A 133 5.27 -5.45 5.61
N ARG A 134 4.66 -5.71 4.46
CA ARG A 134 5.19 -6.53 3.38
C ARG A 134 5.33 -5.68 2.12
N VAL A 135 6.41 -5.90 1.36
CA VAL A 135 6.65 -5.19 0.11
C VAL A 135 6.82 -6.17 -1.03
N MET A 136 6.00 -6.02 -2.05
CA MET A 136 6.00 -6.86 -3.24
C MET A 136 5.98 -6.02 -4.51
N GLY A 137 6.68 -6.49 -5.54
CA GLY A 137 6.54 -5.97 -6.89
C GLY A 137 5.72 -6.95 -7.73
N PHE A 138 4.96 -6.45 -8.68
CA PHE A 138 4.22 -7.29 -9.62
C PHE A 138 4.48 -6.90 -11.07
N ASN A 139 4.50 -7.90 -11.93
CA ASN A 139 4.49 -7.75 -13.37
C ASN A 139 3.83 -8.96 -14.01
N SER A 140 3.53 -8.86 -15.30
CA SER A 140 3.02 -9.97 -16.10
C SER A 140 4.04 -10.34 -17.16
N PHE A 141 4.27 -11.64 -17.30
CA PHE A 141 5.11 -12.21 -18.33
C PHE A 141 4.38 -13.38 -19.00
N LEU A 142 4.12 -13.28 -20.28
CA LEU A 142 3.23 -14.18 -21.01
C LEU A 142 1.85 -14.20 -20.32
N ASP A 143 1.37 -15.38 -19.91
CA ASP A 143 0.07 -15.57 -19.26
C ASP A 143 0.14 -15.58 -17.72
N TYR A 144 1.30 -15.27 -17.14
CA TYR A 144 1.55 -15.33 -15.70
C TYR A 144 1.70 -13.94 -15.10
N THR A 145 1.02 -13.70 -13.99
CA THR A 145 1.33 -12.57 -13.11
C THR A 145 2.31 -13.03 -12.04
N ILE A 146 3.45 -12.37 -11.96
CA ILE A 146 4.55 -12.68 -11.07
C ILE A 146 4.50 -11.68 -9.92
N LEU A 147 4.46 -12.20 -8.69
CA LEU A 147 4.61 -11.41 -7.47
C LEU A 147 6.00 -11.66 -6.89
N LYS A 148 6.88 -10.66 -6.91
CA LYS A 148 8.21 -10.73 -6.29
C LYS A 148 8.18 -10.07 -4.93
N ARG A 149 8.42 -10.87 -3.87
CA ARG A 149 8.52 -10.37 -2.50
C ARG A 149 9.93 -9.81 -2.24
N TYR A 150 10.01 -8.57 -1.77
CA TYR A 150 11.25 -7.93 -1.35
C TYR A 150 11.43 -7.98 0.15
N ARG A 151 10.31 -7.89 0.89
CA ARG A 151 10.24 -7.91 2.33
C ARG A 151 8.97 -8.61 2.79
N ASP A 152 9.06 -9.38 3.89
CA ASP A 152 7.90 -9.97 4.57
C ASP A 152 7.60 -9.23 5.88
N TYR A 153 6.42 -9.46 6.46
CA TYR A 153 5.93 -8.78 7.67
C TYR A 153 6.90 -8.82 8.84
N GLU A 154 7.46 -9.99 9.13
CA GLU A 154 8.37 -10.23 10.26
C GLU A 154 9.84 -9.95 9.93
N SER A 155 10.10 -9.37 8.77
CA SER A 155 11.48 -9.10 8.37
C SER A 155 12.11 -7.98 9.19
N SER A 156 13.42 -8.08 9.45
CA SER A 156 14.18 -7.05 10.13
C SER A 156 14.24 -5.73 9.33
N LEU A 157 14.62 -4.65 10.01
CA LEU A 157 14.79 -3.33 9.40
C LEU A 157 15.78 -3.34 8.21
N ARG A 158 16.82 -4.20 8.25
CA ARG A 158 17.81 -4.35 7.17
C ARG A 158 17.19 -4.94 5.90
N ALA A 159 16.14 -5.74 6.02
CA ALA A 159 15.47 -6.33 4.88
C ALA A 159 14.82 -5.27 3.95
N ASN A 160 14.59 -4.05 4.44
CA ASN A 160 14.10 -2.94 3.61
C ASN A 160 15.06 -2.62 2.45
N GLU A 161 16.37 -2.89 2.59
CA GLU A 161 17.35 -2.68 1.52
C GLU A 161 17.11 -3.59 0.30
N ASN A 162 16.38 -4.69 0.47
CA ASN A 162 16.02 -5.56 -0.66
C ASN A 162 15.01 -4.88 -1.60
N ILE A 163 14.31 -3.83 -1.17
CA ILE A 163 13.43 -3.03 -2.01
C ILE A 163 14.21 -2.40 -3.18
N PHE A 164 15.49 -2.10 -2.98
CA PHE A 164 16.34 -1.60 -4.06
C PHE A 164 16.65 -2.64 -5.16
N GLU A 165 16.31 -3.92 -4.95
CA GLU A 165 16.33 -4.95 -5.99
C GLU A 165 15.17 -4.82 -6.99
N TYR A 166 14.29 -3.84 -6.78
CA TYR A 166 13.20 -3.52 -7.68
C TYR A 166 13.73 -3.16 -9.08
N TYR A 167 13.15 -3.78 -10.09
CA TYR A 167 13.42 -3.47 -11.50
C TYR A 167 12.15 -3.68 -12.34
N CYS A 168 12.06 -2.93 -13.43
CA CYS A 168 10.88 -2.88 -14.27
C CYS A 168 11.05 -3.73 -15.53
N THR A 169 10.09 -4.65 -15.76
CA THR A 169 10.05 -5.52 -16.94
C THR A 169 8.64 -6.04 -17.19
N GLY A 170 8.36 -6.45 -18.42
CA GLY A 170 7.07 -7.05 -18.78
C GLY A 170 5.91 -6.07 -18.80
N ASN A 171 4.72 -6.62 -18.73
CA ASN A 171 3.43 -5.94 -18.67
C ASN A 171 2.87 -5.94 -17.24
N ASN A 172 1.62 -5.47 -17.04
CA ASN A 172 0.97 -5.47 -15.74
C ASN A 172 -0.53 -5.77 -15.84
N ARG A 173 -1.00 -6.64 -14.92
CA ARG A 173 -2.42 -6.87 -14.62
C ARG A 173 -2.68 -6.46 -13.19
N ASP A 174 -2.94 -5.18 -12.99
CA ASP A 174 -3.10 -4.59 -11.66
C ASP A 174 -4.25 -5.26 -10.89
N GLY A 175 -5.40 -5.46 -11.55
CA GLY A 175 -6.55 -6.10 -10.92
C GLY A 175 -6.24 -7.50 -10.39
N LEU A 176 -5.54 -8.34 -11.16
CA LEU A 176 -5.18 -9.69 -10.74
C LEU A 176 -4.15 -9.67 -9.61
N ALA A 177 -3.16 -8.78 -9.67
CA ALA A 177 -2.16 -8.62 -8.61
C ALA A 177 -2.80 -8.16 -7.30
N ILE A 178 -3.69 -7.14 -7.35
CA ILE A 178 -4.46 -6.67 -6.19
C ILE A 178 -5.28 -7.80 -5.60
N LYS A 179 -6.02 -8.55 -6.42
CA LYS A 179 -6.82 -9.68 -5.96
C LYS A 179 -5.98 -10.73 -5.22
N ALA A 180 -4.83 -11.11 -5.77
CA ALA A 180 -3.95 -12.10 -5.16
C ALA A 180 -3.41 -11.64 -3.80
N VAL A 181 -2.98 -10.37 -3.71
CA VAL A 181 -2.46 -9.78 -2.47
C VAL A 181 -3.55 -9.64 -1.41
N VAL A 182 -4.74 -9.21 -1.81
CA VAL A 182 -5.91 -9.07 -0.92
C VAL A 182 -6.30 -10.40 -0.28
N GLU A 183 -6.27 -11.52 -1.02
CA GLU A 183 -6.58 -12.84 -0.46
C GLU A 183 -5.57 -13.27 0.61
N GLU A 184 -4.29 -12.96 0.46
CA GLU A 184 -3.30 -13.20 1.51
C GLU A 184 -3.46 -12.23 2.69
N LEU A 185 -3.69 -10.94 2.42
CA LEU A 185 -3.85 -9.92 3.45
C LEU A 185 -5.08 -10.17 4.35
N LYS A 186 -6.15 -10.74 3.79
CA LYS A 186 -7.35 -11.15 4.55
C LYS A 186 -7.05 -12.16 5.65
N SER A 187 -6.11 -13.06 5.41
CA SER A 187 -5.75 -14.11 6.37
C SER A 187 -4.97 -13.59 7.60
N ARG A 188 -4.53 -12.34 7.56
CA ARG A 188 -3.83 -11.71 8.70
C ARG A 188 -4.77 -11.46 9.87
N PRO A 189 -4.27 -11.62 11.12
CA PRO A 189 -5.08 -11.45 12.32
C PRO A 189 -5.37 -9.98 12.66
N GLU A 190 -4.59 -9.03 12.14
CA GLU A 190 -4.72 -7.61 12.46
C GLU A 190 -6.08 -7.05 12.03
N ASP A 191 -6.61 -6.12 12.85
CA ASP A 191 -7.95 -5.55 12.65
C ASP A 191 -7.99 -4.59 11.44
N ASN A 192 -6.96 -3.77 11.30
CA ASN A 192 -6.85 -2.75 10.26
C ASN A 192 -5.87 -3.18 9.16
N LYS A 193 -6.41 -3.48 7.99
CA LYS A 193 -5.66 -3.98 6.84
C LYS A 193 -5.58 -2.91 5.78
N ILE A 194 -4.36 -2.56 5.39
CA ILE A 194 -4.11 -1.48 4.41
C ILE A 194 -3.29 -2.03 3.25
N LEU A 195 -3.74 -1.76 2.03
CA LEU A 195 -3.00 -2.03 0.80
C LEU A 195 -2.62 -0.70 0.14
N ILE A 196 -1.32 -0.45 0.00
CA ILE A 196 -0.78 0.70 -0.72
C ILE A 196 -0.27 0.23 -2.08
N VAL A 197 -0.80 0.77 -3.17
CA VAL A 197 -0.42 0.39 -4.54
C VAL A 197 0.32 1.54 -5.19
N LEU A 198 1.58 1.31 -5.58
CA LEU A 198 2.39 2.26 -6.36
C LEU A 198 2.29 1.88 -7.84
N SER A 199 1.55 2.68 -8.63
CA SER A 199 1.30 2.41 -10.05
C SER A 199 1.32 3.70 -10.87
N ASP A 200 1.50 3.60 -12.21
CA ASP A 200 1.34 4.72 -13.14
C ASP A 200 -0.07 4.83 -13.72
N GLY A 201 -1.01 4.03 -13.22
CA GLY A 201 -2.40 4.03 -13.66
C GLY A 201 -2.61 3.47 -15.07
N ARG A 202 -1.66 2.70 -15.59
CA ARG A 202 -1.69 2.15 -16.95
C ARG A 202 -1.61 0.63 -16.97
N PRO A 203 -2.62 -0.06 -16.44
CA PRO A 203 -2.66 -1.51 -16.57
C PRO A 203 -2.69 -1.90 -18.06
N ASN A 204 -1.74 -2.75 -18.45
CA ASN A 204 -1.57 -3.18 -19.84
C ASN A 204 -1.00 -4.59 -19.92
N ASP A 205 -1.74 -5.50 -20.53
CA ASP A 205 -1.27 -6.86 -20.80
C ASP A 205 -1.73 -7.34 -22.19
N ILE A 206 -1.14 -8.44 -22.65
CA ILE A 206 -1.29 -8.91 -24.03
C ILE A 206 -2.64 -9.57 -24.26
N LYS A 207 -3.23 -10.28 -23.26
CA LYS A 207 -4.48 -11.06 -23.42
C LYS A 207 -5.42 -10.94 -22.22
N VAL A 208 -6.69 -10.72 -22.49
CA VAL A 208 -7.79 -11.05 -21.58
C VAL A 208 -8.29 -12.44 -21.95
N GLY A 209 -8.29 -13.37 -20.98
CA GLY A 209 -8.53 -14.78 -21.18
C GLY A 209 -9.62 -15.16 -22.19
N LYS A 210 -9.54 -16.35 -22.75
CA LYS A 210 -10.46 -16.92 -23.73
C LYS A 210 -11.93 -16.91 -23.22
N GLY A 211 -12.65 -15.85 -23.55
CA GLY A 211 -14.11 -15.90 -23.59
C GLY A 211 -14.54 -16.74 -24.78
N GLN A 212 -15.66 -17.43 -24.68
CA GLN A 212 -16.21 -18.33 -25.73
C GLN A 212 -16.61 -17.64 -27.06
N SER A 213 -16.27 -16.38 -27.26
CA SER A 213 -16.49 -15.66 -28.51
C SER A 213 -15.21 -15.61 -29.33
N GLN A 214 -15.23 -16.24 -30.48
CA GLN A 214 -14.09 -16.39 -31.42
C GLN A 214 -13.71 -15.09 -32.15
N THR A 215 -14.14 -13.93 -31.71
CA THR A 215 -13.89 -12.64 -32.38
C THR A 215 -13.06 -11.73 -31.49
N LEU A 216 -11.83 -11.54 -31.92
CA LEU A 216 -10.85 -10.54 -31.45
C LEU A 216 -10.38 -10.72 -29.99
N GLU A 217 -9.15 -11.17 -29.85
CA GLU A 217 -8.40 -11.06 -28.59
C GLU A 217 -8.31 -9.57 -28.20
N GLU A 218 -9.23 -9.10 -27.38
CA GLU A 218 -9.13 -7.76 -26.81
C GLU A 218 -7.93 -7.72 -25.87
N ALA A 219 -6.94 -6.92 -26.23
CA ALA A 219 -5.80 -6.69 -25.36
C ALA A 219 -6.29 -6.07 -24.03
N TYR A 220 -5.79 -6.55 -22.90
CA TYR A 220 -6.05 -5.98 -21.56
C TYR A 220 -5.37 -4.62 -21.46
N ARG A 221 -6.06 -3.55 -21.92
CA ARG A 221 -5.55 -2.18 -21.94
C ARG A 221 -6.67 -1.15 -21.93
N GLY A 222 -6.29 0.10 -21.63
CA GLY A 222 -7.22 1.24 -21.67
C GLY A 222 -8.39 1.06 -20.70
N ALA A 223 -9.59 1.41 -21.12
CA ALA A 223 -10.79 1.45 -20.26
C ALA A 223 -11.13 0.09 -19.65
N THR A 224 -10.93 -1.02 -20.37
CA THR A 224 -11.22 -2.37 -19.87
C THR A 224 -10.31 -2.73 -18.70
N ALA A 225 -9.00 -2.50 -18.83
CA ALA A 225 -8.05 -2.80 -17.78
C ALA A 225 -8.22 -1.89 -16.55
N VAL A 226 -8.51 -0.61 -16.77
CA VAL A 226 -8.79 0.34 -15.69
C VAL A 226 -10.06 -0.05 -14.91
N ARG A 227 -11.13 -0.48 -15.62
CA ARG A 227 -12.37 -0.96 -14.99
C ARG A 227 -12.15 -2.22 -14.17
N ASP A 228 -11.41 -3.19 -14.71
CA ASP A 228 -11.06 -4.42 -14.00
C ASP A 228 -10.33 -4.12 -12.70
N THR A 229 -9.30 -3.28 -12.76
CA THR A 229 -8.57 -2.83 -11.57
C THR A 229 -9.49 -2.12 -10.57
N ALA A 230 -10.37 -1.23 -11.04
CA ALA A 230 -11.33 -0.52 -10.19
C ALA A 230 -12.32 -1.47 -9.50
N ILE A 231 -12.73 -2.55 -10.18
CA ILE A 231 -13.59 -3.58 -9.59
C ILE A 231 -12.88 -4.30 -8.45
N GLU A 232 -11.63 -4.70 -8.66
CA GLU A 232 -10.86 -5.41 -7.61
C GLU A 232 -10.55 -4.49 -6.41
N VAL A 233 -10.27 -3.20 -6.63
CA VAL A 233 -10.13 -2.21 -5.54
C VAL A 233 -11.44 -2.08 -4.74
N ARG A 234 -12.59 -2.00 -5.42
CA ARG A 234 -13.89 -1.93 -4.72
C ARG A 234 -14.18 -3.20 -3.93
N ARG A 235 -13.87 -4.39 -4.49
CA ARG A 235 -14.02 -5.66 -3.79
C ARG A 235 -13.15 -5.74 -2.54
N ALA A 236 -11.90 -5.28 -2.61
CA ALA A 236 -11.01 -5.21 -1.45
C ALA A 236 -11.61 -4.32 -0.35
N ARG A 237 -12.13 -3.14 -0.70
CA ARG A 237 -12.79 -2.22 0.24
C ARG A 237 -14.05 -2.82 0.86
N GLN A 238 -14.86 -3.53 0.09
CA GLN A 238 -16.04 -4.24 0.60
C GLN A 238 -15.66 -5.36 1.59
N GLN A 239 -14.44 -5.86 1.52
CA GLN A 239 -13.90 -6.85 2.44
C GLN A 239 -13.20 -6.23 3.67
N GLY A 240 -13.34 -4.91 3.88
CA GLY A 240 -12.75 -4.20 5.02
C GLY A 240 -11.28 -3.83 4.85
N ILE A 241 -10.70 -3.97 3.65
CA ILE A 241 -9.31 -3.58 3.38
C ILE A 241 -9.29 -2.15 2.83
N MET A 242 -8.56 -1.26 3.49
CA MET A 242 -8.31 0.09 2.98
C MET A 242 -7.32 0.01 1.81
N VAL A 243 -7.68 0.56 0.65
CA VAL A 243 -6.81 0.58 -0.53
C VAL A 243 -6.46 2.01 -0.89
N LEU A 244 -5.17 2.32 -0.90
CA LEU A 244 -4.60 3.64 -1.22
C LEU A 244 -3.74 3.54 -2.48
N GLY A 245 -3.99 4.41 -3.46
CA GLY A 245 -3.14 4.55 -4.64
C GLY A 245 -2.00 5.55 -4.38
N VAL A 246 -0.81 5.24 -4.83
CA VAL A 246 0.31 6.20 -4.92
C VAL A 246 0.69 6.33 -6.39
N PHE A 247 0.25 7.41 -6.99
CA PHE A 247 0.41 7.64 -8.41
C PHE A 247 1.83 8.07 -8.77
N THR A 248 2.45 7.31 -9.66
CA THR A 248 3.83 7.51 -10.13
C THR A 248 3.92 7.92 -11.60
N GLY A 249 2.75 8.07 -12.24
CA GLY A 249 2.60 8.31 -13.67
C GLY A 249 2.64 9.79 -14.06
N LYS A 250 2.21 10.07 -15.28
CA LYS A 250 2.12 11.42 -15.83
C LYS A 250 0.72 11.99 -15.61
N GLU A 251 0.58 13.31 -15.50
CA GLU A 251 -0.70 13.99 -15.29
C GLU A 251 -1.82 13.55 -16.25
N ARG A 252 -1.48 13.25 -17.51
CA ARG A 252 -2.44 12.77 -18.50
C ARG A 252 -3.12 11.44 -18.12
N ASP A 253 -2.51 10.65 -17.23
CA ASP A 253 -3.01 9.34 -16.80
C ASP A 253 -3.77 9.44 -15.47
N LEU A 254 -3.80 10.61 -14.87
CA LEU A 254 -4.51 10.89 -13.62
C LEU A 254 -6.02 10.55 -13.65
N PRO A 255 -6.76 10.74 -14.76
CA PRO A 255 -8.16 10.31 -14.83
C PRO A 255 -8.36 8.81 -14.59
N ALA A 256 -7.44 7.96 -15.07
CA ALA A 256 -7.49 6.52 -14.83
C ALA A 256 -7.29 6.20 -13.34
N GLU A 257 -6.33 6.84 -12.70
CA GLU A 257 -6.06 6.70 -11.26
C GLU A 257 -7.26 7.11 -10.42
N LYS A 258 -7.89 8.25 -10.75
CA LYS A 258 -9.13 8.71 -10.10
C LYS A 258 -10.27 7.71 -10.25
N LEU A 259 -10.36 7.03 -11.38
CA LEU A 259 -11.39 6.03 -11.63
C LEU A 259 -11.15 4.75 -10.81
N ILE A 260 -9.88 4.37 -10.62
CA ILE A 260 -9.48 3.19 -9.85
C ILE A 260 -9.65 3.43 -8.35
N TYR A 261 -9.06 4.50 -7.80
CA TYR A 261 -8.95 4.71 -6.36
C TYR A 261 -9.93 5.74 -5.79
N GLY A 262 -10.60 6.53 -6.65
CA GLY A 262 -11.49 7.61 -6.23
C GLY A 262 -10.71 8.77 -5.64
N LYS A 263 -11.00 9.13 -4.39
CA LYS A 263 -10.29 10.18 -3.62
C LYS A 263 -9.06 9.65 -2.85
N ASP A 264 -8.94 8.33 -2.73
CA ASP A 264 -7.95 7.68 -1.88
C ASP A 264 -6.66 7.39 -2.66
N PHE A 265 -6.07 8.44 -3.21
CA PHE A 265 -4.76 8.36 -3.83
C PHE A 265 -3.92 9.60 -3.55
N ALA A 266 -2.59 9.42 -3.60
CA ALA A 266 -1.61 10.48 -3.47
C ALA A 266 -0.72 10.53 -4.72
N TYR A 267 -0.28 11.72 -5.11
CA TYR A 267 0.65 11.89 -6.21
C TYR A 267 2.09 11.91 -5.68
N ILE A 268 2.97 11.10 -6.26
CA ILE A 268 4.32 10.87 -5.73
C ILE A 268 5.16 12.16 -5.65
N LEU A 269 4.93 13.12 -6.56
CA LEU A 269 5.61 14.41 -6.52
C LEU A 269 5.28 15.20 -5.25
N SER A 270 4.09 15.02 -4.68
CA SER A 270 3.70 15.67 -3.42
C SER A 270 4.42 15.08 -2.21
N LEU A 271 4.83 13.81 -2.28
CA LEU A 271 5.58 13.15 -1.20
C LEU A 271 7.05 13.61 -1.11
N ILE A 272 7.58 14.25 -2.14
CA ILE A 272 8.93 14.84 -2.12
C ILE A 272 8.92 16.21 -1.42
N HIS A 273 7.76 16.87 -1.39
CA HIS A 273 7.59 18.22 -0.84
C HIS A 273 6.96 18.25 0.58
N ILE A 274 6.66 17.06 1.16
CA ILE A 274 6.31 16.95 2.57
C ILE A 274 7.59 16.97 3.42
#